data_e24e73d9e659471b3301777ad007ddb5
#
_entry.id   e24e73d9e659471b3301777ad007ddb5
#
_cell.length_a   1.000
_cell.length_b   1.000
_cell.length_c   1.000
_cell.angle_alpha   90.00
_cell.angle_beta   90.00
_cell.angle_gamma   90.00
#
_symmetry.space_group_name_H-M   'P 1'
#
loop_
_entity.id
_entity.type
_entity.pdbx_description
1 polymer ?
#
loop_
_entity_poly.entity_id
_entity_poly.type
_entity_poly.pdbx_seq_one_letter_code
_entity_poly.pdbx_strand_id
1 'polypeptide(L)'
;MTELGGGIAIDPNAPTLYVGFSGVLHRGEGMMDTHGRVTLNSGRRPFESAHYLSDALAPYPYLRLVLTTNWTRWFGDADTIALLPSELGRRVVGTTREYPPRFGELQNGSGRTWSIIRHAGAYRLGNWFAIGDDFRCVPLDLMSRFFVVPGDTGLETPYMQEVFHAWLASKVTDGRA
;
A
#
# COMPACT_ATOMS: atom_id res chain seq x y z
N MET A 1 23.69 -25.74 -2.54
CA MET A 1 22.54 -25.50 -3.45
C MET A 1 21.73 -24.39 -2.87
N THR A 2 21.88 -23.21 -3.44
CA THR A 2 21.20 -21.99 -3.00
C THR A 2 19.84 -21.97 -3.70
N GLU A 3 18.76 -22.13 -2.97
CA GLU A 3 17.41 -21.92 -3.49
C GLU A 3 17.28 -20.43 -3.82
N LEU A 4 17.25 -20.15 -5.10
CA LEU A 4 16.81 -18.85 -5.62
C LEU A 4 15.31 -18.74 -5.36
N GLY A 5 14.95 -18.01 -4.33
CA GLY A 5 13.56 -17.57 -4.13
C GLY A 5 13.09 -16.85 -5.38
N GLY A 6 12.10 -17.42 -6.06
CA GLY A 6 11.47 -16.82 -7.23
C GLY A 6 10.69 -15.59 -6.85
N GLY A 7 11.36 -14.48 -6.59
CA GLY A 7 10.75 -13.17 -6.48
C GLY A 7 10.11 -12.82 -7.81
N ILE A 8 8.84 -12.47 -7.81
CA ILE A 8 8.16 -11.92 -8.99
C ILE A 8 8.96 -10.68 -9.41
N ALA A 9 9.51 -10.70 -10.64
CA ALA A 9 10.23 -9.54 -11.15
C ALA A 9 9.26 -8.36 -11.27
N ILE A 10 9.57 -7.26 -10.59
CA ILE A 10 8.76 -6.05 -10.69
C ILE A 10 9.14 -5.33 -11.98
N ASP A 11 8.16 -5.16 -12.87
CA ASP A 11 8.35 -4.39 -14.10
C ASP A 11 8.49 -2.90 -13.74
N PRO A 12 9.64 -2.25 -14.01
CA PRO A 12 9.86 -0.85 -13.66
C PRO A 12 8.96 0.13 -14.42
N ASN A 13 8.37 -0.29 -15.52
CA ASN A 13 7.48 0.54 -16.35
C ASN A 13 6.00 0.34 -16.04
N ALA A 14 5.64 -0.72 -15.31
CA ALA A 14 4.25 -0.95 -14.93
C ALA A 14 3.79 0.06 -13.87
N PRO A 15 2.58 0.64 -14.01
CA PRO A 15 2.05 1.50 -12.97
C PRO A 15 1.90 0.71 -11.67
N THR A 16 2.48 1.24 -10.61
CA THR A 16 2.58 0.57 -9.32
C THR A 16 1.99 1.43 -8.20
N LEU A 17 0.99 0.92 -7.50
CA LEU A 17 0.38 1.56 -6.35
C LEU A 17 0.88 0.91 -5.05
N TYR A 18 1.47 1.72 -4.18
CA TYR A 18 1.77 1.35 -2.81
C TYR A 18 0.52 1.47 -1.95
N VAL A 19 0.18 0.43 -1.21
CA VAL A 19 -1.05 0.35 -0.42
C VAL A 19 -0.75 0.08 1.05
N GLY A 20 -1.18 1.00 1.92
CA GLY A 20 -1.27 0.77 3.35
C GLY A 20 -2.58 0.04 3.71
N PHE A 21 -2.61 -0.70 4.82
CA PHE A 21 -3.82 -1.37 5.26
C PHE A 21 -4.73 -0.43 6.06
N SER A 22 -4.18 0.19 7.11
CA SER A 22 -4.91 1.12 7.96
C SER A 22 -5.42 2.31 7.16
N GLY A 23 -6.69 2.64 7.34
CA GLY A 23 -7.35 3.75 6.66
C GLY A 23 -7.74 3.46 5.20
N VAL A 24 -7.20 2.42 4.57
CA VAL A 24 -7.47 2.07 3.16
C VAL A 24 -8.34 0.82 3.05
N LEU A 25 -7.87 -0.30 3.61
CA LEU A 25 -8.55 -1.59 3.51
C LEU A 25 -9.46 -1.88 4.72
N HIS A 26 -9.20 -1.22 5.84
CA HIS A 26 -10.00 -1.26 7.06
C HIS A 26 -9.71 -0.03 7.92
N ARG A 27 -10.62 0.26 8.83
CA ARG A 27 -10.43 1.32 9.83
C ARG A 27 -9.62 0.80 11.01
N GLY A 28 -8.73 1.65 11.50
CA GLY A 28 -7.90 1.39 12.66
C GLY A 28 -6.65 0.58 12.35
N GLU A 29 -5.81 0.47 13.36
CA GLU A 29 -4.54 -0.24 13.28
C GLU A 29 -4.67 -1.67 13.79
N GLY A 30 -3.94 -2.58 13.14
CA GLY A 30 -3.83 -3.95 13.58
C GLY A 30 -3.02 -4.07 14.86
N MET A 31 -3.50 -4.91 15.78
CA MET A 31 -2.79 -5.32 16.98
C MET A 31 -2.77 -6.84 17.04
N MET A 32 -1.60 -7.41 17.27
CA MET A 32 -1.46 -8.86 17.44
C MET A 32 -1.58 -9.20 18.92
N ASP A 33 -2.48 -10.13 19.25
CA ASP A 33 -2.60 -10.65 20.61
C ASP A 33 -1.52 -11.71 20.92
N THR A 34 -1.47 -12.15 22.18
CA THR A 34 -0.52 -13.18 22.63
C THR A 34 -0.74 -14.54 22.01
N HIS A 35 -1.87 -14.76 21.34
CA HIS A 35 -2.23 -15.99 20.63
C HIS A 35 -1.97 -15.90 19.11
N GLY A 36 -1.34 -14.81 18.65
CA GLY A 36 -1.05 -14.58 17.23
C GLY A 36 -2.26 -14.19 16.39
N ARG A 37 -3.37 -13.74 16.99
CA ARG A 37 -4.54 -13.22 16.29
C ARG A 37 -4.44 -11.71 16.13
N VAL A 38 -4.81 -11.21 14.95
CA VAL A 38 -4.86 -9.77 14.70
C VAL A 38 -6.29 -9.27 14.92
N THR A 39 -6.40 -8.24 15.73
CA THR A 39 -7.61 -7.43 15.92
C THR A 39 -7.31 -5.99 15.55
N LEU A 40 -8.34 -5.22 15.20
CA LEU A 40 -8.20 -3.80 14.95
C LEU A 40 -8.58 -3.00 16.19
N ASN A 41 -7.80 -1.95 16.49
CA ASN A 41 -8.11 -1.06 17.62
C ASN A 41 -9.45 -0.32 17.46
N SER A 42 -9.99 -0.25 16.25
CA SER A 42 -11.32 0.28 15.96
C SER A 42 -12.47 -0.68 16.31
N GLY A 43 -12.18 -1.94 16.62
CA GLY A 43 -13.20 -2.99 16.80
C GLY A 43 -13.85 -3.46 15.51
N ARG A 44 -13.41 -2.96 14.35
CA ARG A 44 -13.93 -3.32 13.01
C ARG A 44 -13.26 -4.61 12.51
N ARG A 45 -13.83 -5.19 11.44
CA ARG A 45 -13.25 -6.38 10.82
C ARG A 45 -12.12 -6.02 9.87
N PRO A 46 -11.02 -6.80 9.85
CA PRO A 46 -9.99 -6.63 8.83
C PRO A 46 -10.57 -6.70 7.41
N PHE A 47 -10.07 -5.83 6.55
CA PHE A 47 -10.39 -5.77 5.12
C PHE A 47 -11.85 -5.48 4.76
N GLU A 48 -12.66 -4.99 5.69
CA GLU A 48 -14.08 -4.70 5.43
C GLU A 48 -14.30 -3.62 4.36
N SER A 49 -13.32 -2.73 4.18
CA SER A 49 -13.37 -1.62 3.20
C SER A 49 -12.55 -1.93 1.93
N ALA A 50 -11.98 -3.12 1.80
CA ALA A 50 -11.11 -3.48 0.70
C ALA A 50 -11.80 -3.44 -0.68
N HIS A 51 -13.13 -3.65 -0.71
CA HIS A 51 -13.92 -3.60 -1.95
C HIS A 51 -13.90 -2.22 -2.60
N TYR A 52 -13.82 -1.12 -1.85
CA TYR A 52 -13.71 0.23 -2.42
C TYR A 52 -12.42 0.40 -3.25
N LEU A 53 -11.31 -0.17 -2.78
CA LEU A 53 -10.07 -0.18 -3.55
C LEU A 53 -10.19 -1.12 -4.76
N SER A 54 -10.74 -2.32 -4.58
CA SER A 54 -10.95 -3.26 -5.69
C SER A 54 -11.77 -2.64 -6.82
N ASP A 55 -12.85 -1.94 -6.49
CA ASP A 55 -13.73 -1.28 -7.45
C ASP A 55 -12.99 -0.16 -8.20
N ALA A 56 -12.21 0.65 -7.48
CA ALA A 56 -11.41 1.71 -8.08
C ALA A 56 -10.33 1.18 -9.03
N LEU A 57 -9.78 0.00 -8.76
CA LEU A 57 -8.74 -0.61 -9.57
C LEU A 57 -9.28 -1.46 -10.74
N ALA A 58 -10.58 -1.75 -10.77
CA ALA A 58 -11.18 -2.61 -11.79
C ALA A 58 -10.89 -2.13 -13.24
N PRO A 59 -10.93 -0.82 -13.57
CA PRO A 59 -10.59 -0.34 -14.91
C PRO A 59 -9.11 -0.51 -15.31
N TYR A 60 -8.24 -0.84 -14.37
CA TYR A 60 -6.78 -0.86 -14.55
C TYR A 60 -6.20 -2.26 -14.23
N PRO A 61 -6.46 -3.30 -15.05
CA PRO A 61 -6.04 -4.68 -14.75
C PRO A 61 -4.52 -4.88 -14.71
N TYR A 62 -3.77 -4.00 -15.36
CA TYR A 62 -2.31 -4.02 -15.41
C TYR A 62 -1.63 -3.30 -14.24
N LEU A 63 -2.40 -2.55 -13.43
CA LEU A 63 -1.86 -1.86 -12.27
C LEU A 63 -1.42 -2.85 -11.20
N ARG A 64 -0.18 -2.71 -10.72
CA ARG A 64 0.44 -3.57 -9.71
C ARG A 64 0.36 -2.96 -8.32
N LEU A 65 0.37 -3.80 -7.31
CA LEU A 65 0.35 -3.38 -5.91
C LEU A 65 1.66 -3.76 -5.20
N VAL A 66 2.12 -2.86 -4.34
CA VAL A 66 3.17 -3.12 -3.35
C VAL A 66 2.62 -2.80 -1.97
N LEU A 67 2.71 -3.73 -1.03
CA LEU A 67 2.15 -3.55 0.30
C LEU A 67 3.13 -2.78 1.21
N THR A 68 2.60 -1.82 1.96
CA THR A 68 3.36 -1.00 2.93
C THR A 68 2.80 -1.16 4.34
N THR A 69 2.64 -2.39 4.78
CA THR A 69 2.01 -2.74 6.05
C THR A 69 2.96 -3.42 7.01
N ASN A 70 2.80 -3.17 8.31
CA ASN A 70 3.53 -3.89 9.36
C ASN A 70 3.11 -5.36 9.48
N TRP A 71 1.99 -5.77 8.91
CA TRP A 71 1.53 -7.16 8.94
C TRP A 71 2.53 -8.12 8.30
N THR A 72 3.30 -7.65 7.30
CA THR A 72 4.38 -8.45 6.69
C THR A 72 5.48 -8.84 7.68
N ARG A 73 5.66 -8.07 8.75
CA ARG A 73 6.61 -8.39 9.82
C ARG A 73 6.08 -9.45 10.77
N TRP A 74 4.75 -9.56 10.90
CA TRP A 74 4.11 -10.54 11.77
C TRP A 74 3.95 -11.89 11.08
N PHE A 75 3.51 -11.89 9.83
CA PHE A 75 3.12 -13.08 9.09
C PHE A 75 4.08 -13.45 7.95
N GLY A 76 5.00 -12.55 7.57
CA GLY A 76 5.74 -12.68 6.33
C GLY A 76 4.94 -12.18 5.11
N ASP A 77 5.60 -12.12 3.97
CA ASP A 77 4.99 -11.53 2.77
C ASP A 77 3.89 -12.42 2.19
N ALA A 78 4.16 -13.71 2.00
CA ALA A 78 3.22 -14.65 1.39
C ALA A 78 1.91 -14.75 2.18
N ASP A 79 1.99 -14.92 3.49
CA ASP A 79 0.82 -15.06 4.34
C ASP A 79 0.03 -13.74 4.43
N THR A 80 0.72 -12.60 4.47
CA THR A 80 0.06 -11.29 4.44
C THR A 80 -0.70 -11.07 3.13
N ILE A 81 -0.13 -11.44 1.99
CA ILE A 81 -0.79 -11.38 0.68
C ILE A 81 -2.01 -12.30 0.64
N ALA A 82 -1.90 -13.49 1.21
CA ALA A 82 -2.99 -14.48 1.27
C ALA A 82 -4.20 -14.01 2.10
N LEU A 83 -4.02 -13.05 3.02
CA LEU A 83 -5.12 -12.46 3.79
C LEU A 83 -5.99 -11.49 2.98
N LEU A 84 -5.46 -10.95 1.88
CA LEU A 84 -6.18 -10.00 1.04
C LEU A 84 -7.31 -10.69 0.25
N PRO A 85 -8.40 -9.95 -0.08
CA PRO A 85 -9.32 -10.39 -1.12
C PRO A 85 -8.56 -10.74 -2.41
N SER A 86 -8.98 -11.80 -3.09
CA SER A 86 -8.25 -12.36 -4.24
C SER A 86 -8.00 -11.36 -5.36
N GLU A 87 -8.94 -10.44 -5.59
CA GLU A 87 -8.84 -9.37 -6.60
C GLU A 87 -7.67 -8.42 -6.33
N LEU A 88 -7.35 -8.19 -5.06
CA LEU A 88 -6.20 -7.38 -4.65
C LEU A 88 -4.93 -8.23 -4.56
N GLY A 89 -5.01 -9.41 -3.92
CA GLY A 89 -3.87 -10.29 -3.71
C GLY A 89 -3.14 -10.65 -5.00
N ARG A 90 -3.85 -10.98 -6.07
CA ARG A 90 -3.27 -11.31 -7.37
C ARG A 90 -2.51 -10.17 -8.06
N ARG A 91 -2.72 -8.92 -7.63
CA ARG A 91 -2.01 -7.73 -8.15
C ARG A 91 -0.71 -7.45 -7.42
N VAL A 92 -0.51 -8.05 -6.25
CA VAL A 92 0.65 -7.78 -5.40
C VAL A 92 1.90 -8.38 -6.02
N VAL A 93 2.90 -7.53 -6.22
CA VAL A 93 4.21 -7.91 -6.79
C VAL A 93 5.35 -7.77 -5.79
N GLY A 94 5.09 -7.21 -4.60
CA GLY A 94 6.10 -7.05 -3.57
C GLY A 94 5.59 -6.34 -2.32
N THR A 95 6.50 -6.15 -1.39
CA THR A 95 6.26 -5.42 -0.12
C THR A 95 7.44 -4.53 0.20
N THR A 96 7.25 -3.53 1.06
CA THR A 96 8.34 -2.68 1.55
C THR A 96 9.09 -3.27 2.75
N ARG A 97 8.86 -4.55 3.10
CA ARG A 97 9.41 -5.19 4.30
C ARG A 97 10.94 -5.10 4.39
N GLU A 98 11.65 -5.25 3.27
CA GLU A 98 13.11 -5.19 3.20
C GLU A 98 13.67 -3.75 3.27
N TYR A 99 12.80 -2.75 3.28
CA TYR A 99 13.14 -1.34 3.40
C TYR A 99 12.57 -0.75 4.69
N PRO A 100 12.98 -1.24 5.86
CA PRO A 100 12.41 -0.81 7.14
C PRO A 100 12.72 0.66 7.41
N PRO A 101 11.86 1.35 8.19
CA PRO A 101 12.13 2.69 8.66
C PRO A 101 13.46 2.77 9.43
N ARG A 102 14.19 3.85 9.23
CA ARG A 102 15.36 4.19 10.02
C ARG A 102 14.95 4.85 11.33
N PHE A 103 15.85 4.87 12.31
CA PHE A 103 15.53 5.40 13.64
C PHE A 103 14.96 6.84 13.62
N GLY A 104 15.59 7.77 12.90
CA GLY A 104 15.09 9.14 12.77
C GLY A 104 13.73 9.23 12.07
N GLU A 105 13.46 8.35 11.13
CA GLU A 105 12.18 8.28 10.41
C GLU A 105 11.05 7.74 11.31
N LEU A 106 11.39 6.85 12.24
CA LEU A 106 10.44 6.40 13.28
C LEU A 106 10.10 7.54 14.24
N GLN A 107 11.09 8.33 14.65
CA GLN A 107 10.89 9.44 15.58
C GLN A 107 9.99 10.53 15.02
N ASN A 108 10.10 10.86 13.73
CA ASN A 108 9.29 11.91 13.10
C ASN A 108 8.05 11.39 12.35
N GLY A 109 7.80 10.07 12.38
CA GLY A 109 6.65 9.44 11.74
C GLY A 109 6.74 9.31 10.22
N SER A 110 7.91 9.56 9.62
CA SER A 110 8.10 9.50 8.16
C SER A 110 8.48 8.12 7.62
N GLY A 111 8.50 7.11 8.47
CA GLY A 111 9.02 5.79 8.13
C GLY A 111 8.36 5.16 6.92
N ARG A 112 7.03 5.23 6.82
CA ARG A 112 6.28 4.70 5.66
C ARG A 112 6.66 5.42 4.37
N THR A 113 6.72 6.74 4.41
CA THR A 113 7.11 7.57 3.25
C THR A 113 8.47 7.16 2.70
N TRP A 114 9.48 7.07 3.58
CA TRP A 114 10.84 6.74 3.15
C TRP A 114 11.02 5.28 2.78
N SER A 115 10.28 4.34 3.38
CA SER A 115 10.27 2.94 2.95
C SER A 115 9.77 2.81 1.50
N ILE A 116 8.72 3.53 1.15
CA ILE A 116 8.20 3.59 -0.22
C ILE A 116 9.23 4.16 -1.19
N ILE A 117 9.78 5.33 -0.87
CA ILE A 117 10.76 6.03 -1.74
C ILE A 117 11.99 5.15 -2.00
N ARG A 118 12.51 4.48 -0.94
CA ARG A 118 13.66 3.57 -1.09
C ARG A 118 13.34 2.34 -1.93
N HIS A 119 12.17 1.74 -1.72
CA HIS A 119 11.73 0.61 -2.51
C HIS A 119 11.56 1.01 -3.99
N ALA A 120 10.87 2.10 -4.27
CA ALA A 120 10.68 2.60 -5.63
C ALA A 120 12.00 2.88 -6.33
N GLY A 121 12.96 3.50 -5.63
CA GLY A 121 14.31 3.76 -6.15
C GLY A 121 15.10 2.49 -6.42
N ALA A 122 15.07 1.52 -5.52
CA ALA A 122 15.78 0.25 -5.67
C ALA A 122 15.29 -0.56 -6.88
N TYR A 123 13.99 -0.56 -7.13
CA TYR A 123 13.38 -1.22 -8.29
C TYR A 123 13.28 -0.32 -9.53
N ARG A 124 13.78 0.91 -9.46
CA ARG A 124 13.77 1.90 -10.56
C ARG A 124 12.38 2.13 -11.16
N LEU A 125 11.35 2.16 -10.30
CA LEU A 125 9.98 2.35 -10.74
C LEU A 125 9.80 3.77 -11.29
N GLY A 126 9.40 3.89 -12.55
CA GLY A 126 9.14 5.18 -13.20
C GLY A 126 7.75 5.71 -12.85
N ASN A 127 6.75 4.86 -12.89
CA ASN A 127 5.35 5.21 -12.64
C ASN A 127 4.83 4.56 -11.35
N TRP A 128 5.13 5.19 -10.22
CA TRP A 128 4.65 4.73 -8.92
C TRP A 128 3.91 5.84 -8.17
N PHE A 129 2.96 5.46 -7.34
CA PHE A 129 2.17 6.31 -6.48
C PHE A 129 1.70 5.53 -5.24
N ALA A 130 1.17 6.21 -4.24
CA ALA A 130 0.86 5.61 -2.94
C ALA A 130 -0.47 6.10 -2.38
N ILE A 131 -1.19 5.21 -1.70
CA ILE A 131 -2.40 5.52 -0.93
C ILE A 131 -2.22 5.06 0.52
N GLY A 132 -2.60 5.89 1.46
CA GLY A 132 -2.54 5.61 2.90
C GLY A 132 -3.16 6.71 3.73
N ASP A 133 -3.23 6.49 5.03
CA ASP A 133 -3.80 7.43 5.99
C ASP A 133 -2.76 8.35 6.66
N ASP A 134 -1.49 7.97 6.60
CA ASP A 134 -0.41 8.73 7.26
C ASP A 134 0.88 8.73 6.41
N PHE A 135 1.10 9.82 5.71
CA PHE A 135 2.35 10.11 5.02
C PHE A 135 2.93 11.43 5.53
N ARG A 136 4.06 11.36 6.22
CA ARG A 136 4.75 12.53 6.75
C ARG A 136 6.06 12.79 6.04
N CYS A 137 6.48 14.06 6.03
CA CYS A 137 7.74 14.51 5.44
C CYS A 137 7.91 14.06 3.98
N VAL A 138 6.82 14.10 3.21
CA VAL A 138 6.89 13.81 1.77
C VAL A 138 7.67 14.93 1.09
N PRO A 139 8.72 14.62 0.28
CA PRO A 139 9.42 15.62 -0.50
C PRO A 139 8.46 16.36 -1.44
N LEU A 140 8.68 17.68 -1.61
CA LEU A 140 7.77 18.54 -2.37
C LEU A 140 7.55 18.07 -3.82
N ASP A 141 8.62 17.62 -4.46
CA ASP A 141 8.61 17.06 -5.82
C ASP A 141 7.86 15.72 -5.97
N LEU A 142 7.62 15.03 -4.85
CA LEU A 142 6.92 13.75 -4.82
C LEU A 142 5.50 13.85 -4.26
N MET A 143 5.07 15.01 -3.77
CA MET A 143 3.76 15.16 -3.11
C MET A 143 2.59 14.69 -3.96
N SER A 144 2.63 14.93 -5.28
CA SER A 144 1.57 14.50 -6.20
C SER A 144 1.43 12.99 -6.34
N ARG A 145 2.43 12.21 -5.88
CA ARG A 145 2.42 10.75 -5.91
C ARG A 145 1.73 10.12 -4.70
N PHE A 146 1.41 10.91 -3.67
CA PHE A 146 0.83 10.42 -2.42
C PHE A 146 -0.61 10.88 -2.27
N PHE A 147 -1.52 9.92 -2.12
CA PHE A 147 -2.93 10.15 -1.83
C PHE A 147 -3.19 9.82 -0.36
N VAL A 148 -3.56 10.83 0.42
CA VAL A 148 -3.86 10.67 1.84
C VAL A 148 -5.37 10.54 2.02
N VAL A 149 -5.80 9.44 2.63
CA VAL A 149 -7.19 9.24 3.02
C VAL A 149 -7.39 9.65 4.49
N PRO A 150 -8.57 10.14 4.89
CA PRO A 150 -8.88 10.33 6.30
C PRO A 150 -8.84 9.00 7.06
N GLY A 151 -8.08 8.93 8.16
CA GLY A 151 -7.90 7.68 8.91
C GLY A 151 -9.17 7.12 9.53
N ASP A 152 -10.17 7.96 9.78
CA ASP A 152 -11.46 7.61 10.38
C ASP A 152 -12.52 7.14 9.37
N THR A 153 -12.43 7.56 8.10
CA THR A 153 -13.41 7.22 7.06
C THR A 153 -12.79 6.51 5.84
N GLY A 154 -11.50 6.70 5.60
CA GLY A 154 -10.80 6.09 4.46
C GLY A 154 -11.48 6.38 3.13
N LEU A 155 -11.73 5.33 2.35
CA LEU A 155 -12.45 5.40 1.06
C LEU A 155 -13.97 5.18 1.19
N GLU A 156 -14.53 5.14 2.39
CA GLU A 156 -15.93 4.75 2.59
C GLU A 156 -16.93 5.84 2.16
N THR A 157 -16.51 7.10 2.09
CA THR A 157 -17.41 8.18 1.67
C THR A 157 -17.45 8.28 0.14
N PRO A 158 -18.64 8.52 -0.47
CA PRO A 158 -18.75 8.73 -1.91
C PRO A 158 -17.83 9.82 -2.45
N TYR A 159 -17.66 10.90 -1.69
CA TYR A 159 -16.75 11.99 -2.05
C TYR A 159 -15.29 11.51 -2.17
N MET A 160 -14.78 10.74 -1.17
CA MET A 160 -13.40 10.22 -1.23
C MET A 160 -13.22 9.22 -2.36
N GLN A 161 -14.22 8.39 -2.65
CA GLN A 161 -14.19 7.48 -3.78
C GLN A 161 -14.06 8.25 -5.11
N GLU A 162 -14.88 9.28 -5.30
CA GLU A 162 -14.83 10.12 -6.50
C GLU A 162 -13.48 10.81 -6.66
N VAL A 163 -12.97 11.44 -5.60
CA VAL A 163 -11.66 12.12 -5.62
C VAL A 163 -10.53 11.13 -5.89
N PHE A 164 -10.57 9.94 -5.25
CA PHE A 164 -9.56 8.91 -5.48
C PHE A 164 -9.60 8.36 -6.91
N HIS A 165 -10.79 8.10 -7.46
CA HIS A 165 -10.94 7.64 -8.85
C HIS A 165 -10.36 8.67 -9.84
N ALA A 166 -10.64 9.95 -9.66
CA ALA A 166 -10.12 11.01 -10.51
C ALA A 166 -8.58 11.11 -10.41
N TRP A 167 -8.05 11.06 -9.18
CA TRP A 167 -6.61 11.07 -8.94
C TRP A 167 -5.92 9.86 -9.57
N LEU A 168 -6.46 8.65 -9.36
CA LEU A 168 -5.92 7.41 -9.92
C LEU A 168 -5.89 7.44 -11.45
N ALA A 169 -6.97 7.91 -12.08
CA ALA A 169 -7.05 8.07 -13.53
C ALA A 169 -5.94 8.99 -14.06
N SER A 170 -5.67 10.11 -13.38
CA SER A 170 -4.58 11.03 -13.77
C SER A 170 -3.20 10.35 -13.69
N LYS A 171 -2.96 9.53 -12.65
CA LYS A 171 -1.66 8.86 -12.46
C LYS A 171 -1.41 7.74 -13.47
N VAL A 172 -2.45 6.99 -13.80
CA VAL A 172 -2.33 5.86 -14.74
C VAL A 172 -2.17 6.34 -16.19
N THR A 173 -2.75 7.49 -16.56
CA THR A 173 -2.61 8.07 -17.91
C THR A 173 -1.24 8.70 -18.13
N ASP A 174 -0.65 9.33 -17.11
CA ASP A 174 0.66 9.97 -17.18
C ASP A 174 1.81 8.97 -17.47
N GLY A 175 1.59 7.68 -17.24
CA GLY A 175 2.57 6.63 -17.51
C GLY A 175 2.54 6.02 -18.92
N ARG A 176 1.71 6.55 -19.81
CA ARG A 176 1.59 6.08 -21.21
C ARG A 176 2.28 6.97 -22.24
N ALA A 177 3.09 7.93 -21.79
CA ALA A 177 3.84 8.81 -22.67
C ALA A 177 5.24 8.25 -23.00
#